data_0d19371e9601e98c75a9f674e46c2bb9
#
_entry.id   0d19371e9601e98c75a9f674e46c2bb9
#
_cell.length_a   1.000
_cell.length_b   1.000
_cell.length_c   1.000
_cell.angle_alpha   90.00
_cell.angle_beta   90.00
_cell.angle_gamma   90.00
#
_symmetry.space_group_name_H-M   'P 1'
#
loop_
_entity.id
_entity.type
_entity.pdbx_description
1 polymer ?
#
loop_
_entity_poly.entity_id
_entity_poly.type
_entity_poly.pdbx_seq_one_letter_code
_entity_poly.pdbx_strand_id
1 'polypeptide(L)'
;SDVYKRQTLDVASECIQKRVINYDKTGDNHYDTISAFIKSMRGSDPDAAVYYLARMLYAGEDVKFIARRIMILASEDIGNADPQALQVAVAAAQAVERLGMPEARIVLAQAVTYMASAPKSNSAINAIDKAMRVVQETKTPPVPVHLQDAHYKSAGKLGHGKGYKYAHDYKNLSLIHISEPTRPISI
;
A
#
# COMPACT_ATOMS: atom_id res chain seq x y z
N SER A 1 10.08 -38.42 -38.03
CA SER A 1 8.91 -37.59 -37.60
C SER A 1 8.42 -37.95 -36.19
N ASP A 2 8.60 -39.20 -35.73
CA ASP A 2 8.14 -39.64 -34.39
C ASP A 2 9.02 -39.19 -33.24
N VAL A 3 10.32 -38.93 -33.48
CA VAL A 3 11.25 -38.44 -32.47
C VAL A 3 10.93 -36.98 -32.08
N TYR A 4 10.56 -36.15 -33.03
CA TYR A 4 10.13 -34.77 -32.76
C TYR A 4 8.79 -34.69 -32.01
N LYS A 5 7.85 -35.58 -32.27
CA LYS A 5 6.58 -35.66 -31.53
C LYS A 5 6.77 -36.12 -30.08
N ARG A 6 7.68 -37.09 -29.85
CA ARG A 6 8.01 -37.54 -28.49
C ARG A 6 8.71 -36.48 -27.68
N GLN A 7 9.69 -35.75 -28.27
CA GLN A 7 10.38 -34.66 -27.60
C GLN A 7 9.43 -33.52 -27.23
N THR A 8 8.45 -33.17 -28.06
CA THR A 8 7.46 -32.13 -27.73
C THR A 8 6.48 -32.57 -26.65
N LEU A 9 6.11 -33.86 -26.58
CA LEU A 9 5.24 -34.39 -25.52
C LEU A 9 5.95 -34.52 -24.19
N ASP A 10 7.21 -34.92 -24.18
CA ASP A 10 8.03 -35.02 -22.97
C ASP A 10 8.36 -33.61 -22.42
N VAL A 11 8.72 -32.66 -23.26
CA VAL A 11 8.92 -31.26 -22.89
C VAL A 11 7.62 -30.62 -22.41
N ALA A 12 6.50 -30.88 -23.06
CA ALA A 12 5.20 -30.40 -22.63
C ALA A 12 4.77 -31.04 -21.30
N SER A 13 5.03 -32.33 -21.10
CA SER A 13 4.77 -33.07 -19.87
C SER A 13 5.65 -32.54 -18.71
N GLU A 14 6.93 -32.31 -18.99
CA GLU A 14 7.86 -31.71 -18.00
C GLU A 14 7.47 -30.28 -17.65
N CYS A 15 7.04 -29.47 -18.63
CA CYS A 15 6.51 -28.12 -18.39
C CYS A 15 5.19 -28.18 -17.60
N ILE A 16 4.34 -29.15 -17.85
CA ILE A 16 3.10 -29.36 -17.09
C ILE A 16 3.43 -29.86 -15.68
N GLN A 17 4.33 -30.80 -15.51
CA GLN A 17 4.77 -31.28 -14.20
C GLN A 17 5.48 -30.19 -13.38
N LYS A 18 6.31 -29.35 -14.00
CA LYS A 18 6.91 -28.18 -13.34
C LYS A 18 5.87 -27.14 -12.93
N ARG A 19 4.75 -26.99 -13.67
CA ARG A 19 3.63 -26.12 -13.30
C ARG A 19 2.78 -26.67 -12.15
N VAL A 20 2.78 -27.97 -11.92
CA VAL A 20 2.01 -28.64 -10.85
C VAL A 20 2.71 -28.58 -9.49
N ILE A 21 3.93 -28.03 -9.37
CA ILE A 21 4.57 -27.86 -8.08
C ILE A 21 3.84 -26.78 -7.28
N ASN A 22 2.76 -27.20 -6.61
CA ASN A 22 2.19 -26.60 -5.41
C ASN A 22 1.80 -25.11 -5.42
N TYR A 23 1.26 -24.58 -6.51
CA TYR A 23 0.59 -23.29 -6.47
C TYR A 23 -0.83 -23.42 -7.01
N ASP A 24 -1.75 -23.77 -6.13
CA ASP A 24 -3.19 -23.69 -6.42
C ASP A 24 -3.63 -22.22 -6.24
N LYS A 25 -4.07 -21.57 -7.32
CA LYS A 25 -4.52 -20.15 -7.29
C LYS A 25 -5.73 -19.92 -6.38
N THR A 26 -6.37 -20.97 -5.92
CA THR A 26 -7.55 -20.93 -5.05
C THR A 26 -7.33 -21.64 -3.70
N GLY A 27 -6.16 -22.25 -3.47
CA GLY A 27 -5.87 -23.03 -2.28
C GLY A 27 -5.03 -22.28 -1.22
N ASP A 28 -4.90 -22.90 -0.06
CA ASP A 28 -4.17 -22.38 1.12
C ASP A 28 -2.73 -21.96 0.78
N ASN A 29 -2.07 -22.67 -0.13
CA ASN A 29 -0.69 -22.42 -0.55
C ASN A 29 -0.51 -21.08 -1.30
N HIS A 30 -1.55 -20.63 -2.03
CA HIS A 30 -1.60 -19.33 -2.68
C HIS A 30 -1.57 -18.20 -1.64
N TYR A 31 -2.49 -18.26 -0.68
CA TYR A 31 -2.58 -17.25 0.40
C TYR A 31 -1.34 -17.24 1.28
N ASP A 32 -0.76 -18.40 1.56
CA ASP A 32 0.48 -18.53 2.33
C ASP A 32 1.67 -17.88 1.63
N THR A 33 1.80 -18.07 0.31
CA THR A 33 2.87 -17.45 -0.49
C THR A 33 2.74 -15.93 -0.51
N ILE A 34 1.52 -15.40 -0.72
CA ILE A 34 1.26 -13.95 -0.68
C ILE A 34 1.54 -13.39 0.71
N SER A 35 1.10 -14.09 1.76
CA SER A 35 1.35 -13.69 3.14
C SER A 35 2.85 -13.66 3.46
N ALA A 36 3.60 -14.67 3.02
CA ALA A 36 5.05 -14.73 3.19
C ALA A 36 5.75 -13.60 2.42
N PHE A 37 5.33 -13.32 1.19
CA PHE A 37 5.83 -12.21 0.38
C PHE A 37 5.70 -10.87 1.11
N ILE A 38 4.50 -10.56 1.61
CA ILE A 38 4.23 -9.32 2.33
C ILE A 38 5.04 -9.26 3.63
N LYS A 39 5.05 -10.36 4.40
CA LYS A 39 5.75 -10.43 5.68
C LYS A 39 7.27 -10.30 5.51
N SER A 40 7.85 -10.81 4.42
CA SER A 40 9.27 -10.66 4.12
C SER A 40 9.64 -9.20 3.87
N MET A 41 8.87 -8.46 3.06
CA MET A 41 9.09 -7.03 2.86
C MET A 41 8.90 -6.23 4.15
N ARG A 42 7.83 -6.52 4.92
CA ARG A 42 7.54 -5.91 6.22
C ARG A 42 8.66 -6.18 7.23
N GLY A 43 9.19 -7.38 7.24
CA GLY A 43 10.28 -7.82 8.12
C GLY A 43 11.67 -7.39 7.67
N SER A 44 11.79 -6.63 6.58
CA SER A 44 13.08 -6.15 6.04
C SER A 44 14.02 -7.28 5.60
N ASP A 45 13.46 -8.32 4.96
CA ASP A 45 14.21 -9.43 4.37
C ASP A 45 14.08 -9.38 2.83
N PRO A 46 15.00 -8.71 2.12
CA PRO A 46 14.94 -8.58 0.67
C PRO A 46 15.13 -9.91 -0.07
N ASP A 47 15.95 -10.82 0.47
CA ASP A 47 16.19 -12.11 -0.18
C ASP A 47 14.96 -12.99 -0.17
N ALA A 48 14.30 -13.11 0.98
CA ALA A 48 13.03 -13.81 1.08
C ALA A 48 11.93 -13.14 0.24
N ALA A 49 11.87 -11.81 0.22
CA ALA A 49 10.87 -11.07 -0.57
C ALA A 49 11.00 -11.34 -2.07
N VAL A 50 12.23 -11.30 -2.61
CA VAL A 50 12.50 -11.63 -4.03
C VAL A 50 12.23 -13.11 -4.32
N TYR A 51 12.55 -14.01 -3.39
CA TYR A 51 12.24 -15.43 -3.53
C TYR A 51 10.72 -15.69 -3.65
N TYR A 52 9.90 -15.09 -2.78
CA TYR A 52 8.45 -15.25 -2.85
C TYR A 52 7.85 -14.54 -4.07
N LEU A 53 8.40 -13.40 -4.51
CA LEU A 53 8.05 -12.79 -5.79
C LEU A 53 8.28 -13.78 -6.94
N ALA A 54 9.46 -14.40 -7.00
CA ALA A 54 9.79 -15.38 -8.04
C ALA A 54 8.82 -16.59 -8.02
N ARG A 55 8.45 -17.08 -6.84
CA ARG A 55 7.44 -18.15 -6.70
C ARG A 55 6.09 -17.76 -7.29
N MET A 56 5.60 -16.56 -6.99
CA MET A 56 4.34 -16.05 -7.53
C MET A 56 4.40 -15.89 -9.05
N LEU A 57 5.47 -15.30 -9.58
CA LEU A 57 5.67 -15.13 -11.02
C LEU A 57 5.76 -16.47 -11.76
N TYR A 58 6.49 -17.43 -11.19
CA TYR A 58 6.62 -18.77 -11.76
C TYR A 58 5.28 -19.53 -11.80
N ALA A 59 4.45 -19.32 -10.79
CA ALA A 59 3.10 -19.88 -10.72
C ALA A 59 2.09 -19.17 -11.66
N GLY A 60 2.51 -18.10 -12.34
CA GLY A 60 1.66 -17.33 -13.24
C GLY A 60 0.66 -16.42 -12.52
N GLU A 61 1.03 -15.89 -11.35
CA GLU A 61 0.23 -14.88 -10.64
C GLU A 61 0.10 -13.61 -11.47
N ASP A 62 -1.02 -12.93 -11.34
CA ASP A 62 -1.25 -11.65 -12.01
C ASP A 62 -0.27 -10.58 -11.51
N VAL A 63 0.56 -10.09 -12.43
CA VAL A 63 1.55 -9.05 -12.13
C VAL A 63 0.90 -7.75 -11.60
N LYS A 64 -0.33 -7.44 -12.02
CA LYS A 64 -1.08 -6.29 -11.51
C LYS A 64 -1.53 -6.50 -10.07
N PHE A 65 -1.90 -7.73 -9.73
CA PHE A 65 -2.19 -8.10 -8.34
C PHE A 65 -0.96 -7.93 -7.45
N ILE A 66 0.21 -8.41 -7.89
CA ILE A 66 1.48 -8.26 -7.17
C ILE A 66 1.80 -6.77 -6.97
N ALA A 67 1.74 -5.97 -8.04
CA ALA A 67 2.00 -4.53 -7.98
C ALA A 67 1.05 -3.81 -7.01
N ARG A 68 -0.23 -4.16 -7.00
CA ARG A 68 -1.21 -3.61 -6.04
C ARG A 68 -0.85 -3.94 -4.58
N ARG A 69 -0.36 -5.16 -4.30
CA ARG A 69 0.08 -5.54 -2.95
C ARG A 69 1.30 -4.74 -2.51
N ILE A 70 2.22 -4.43 -3.42
CA ILE A 70 3.38 -3.56 -3.15
C ILE A 70 2.92 -2.13 -2.83
N MET A 71 1.96 -1.57 -3.57
CA MET A 71 1.40 -0.23 -3.29
C MET A 71 0.74 -0.14 -1.90
N ILE A 72 -0.01 -1.17 -1.51
CA ILE A 72 -0.63 -1.23 -0.18
C ILE A 72 0.46 -1.24 0.90
N LEU A 73 1.45 -2.11 0.78
CA LEU A 73 2.56 -2.23 1.73
C LEU A 73 3.34 -0.91 1.85
N ALA A 74 3.56 -0.20 0.74
CA ALA A 74 4.24 1.08 0.74
C ALA A 74 3.57 2.12 1.66
N SER A 75 2.25 2.12 1.75
CA SER A 75 1.50 3.03 2.63
C SER A 75 1.24 2.45 4.02
N GLU A 76 1.00 1.14 4.13
CA GLU A 76 0.64 0.46 5.36
C GLU A 76 1.85 0.26 6.28
N ASP A 77 2.97 -0.20 5.74
CA ASP A 77 4.14 -0.64 6.50
C ASP A 77 5.34 0.31 6.45
N ILE A 78 5.42 1.17 5.43
CA ILE A 78 6.48 2.17 5.28
C ILE A 78 5.93 3.57 5.58
N GLY A 79 4.83 3.94 4.93
CA GLY A 79 4.16 5.21 5.16
C GLY A 79 5.09 6.41 5.07
N ASN A 80 4.98 7.29 6.07
CA ASN A 80 5.79 8.51 6.13
C ASN A 80 7.21 8.31 6.67
N ALA A 81 7.62 7.09 7.03
CA ALA A 81 9.03 6.80 7.32
C ALA A 81 9.90 6.96 6.07
N ASP A 82 9.35 6.63 4.90
CA ASP A 82 9.92 6.91 3.58
C ASP A 82 8.82 7.21 2.56
N PRO A 83 8.46 8.50 2.35
CA PRO A 83 7.39 8.88 1.42
C PRO A 83 7.65 8.48 -0.03
N GLN A 84 8.91 8.23 -0.41
CA GLN A 84 9.27 7.78 -1.75
C GLN A 84 8.78 6.36 -2.05
N ALA A 85 8.55 5.55 -1.03
CA ALA A 85 8.09 4.17 -1.21
C ALA A 85 6.79 4.08 -2.03
N LEU A 86 5.81 4.91 -1.73
CA LEU A 86 4.56 4.94 -2.50
C LEU A 86 4.79 5.38 -3.96
N GLN A 87 5.68 6.34 -4.20
CA GLN A 87 6.02 6.79 -5.56
C GLN A 87 6.68 5.67 -6.36
N VAL A 88 7.64 4.96 -5.76
CA VAL A 88 8.30 3.79 -6.37
C VAL A 88 7.28 2.70 -6.69
N ALA A 89 6.38 2.39 -5.75
CA ALA A 89 5.34 1.38 -5.94
C ALA A 89 4.37 1.74 -7.08
N VAL A 90 3.94 2.99 -7.17
CA VAL A 90 3.05 3.49 -8.24
C VAL A 90 3.77 3.48 -9.59
N ALA A 91 5.01 3.95 -9.66
CA ALA A 91 5.81 3.91 -10.87
C ALA A 91 6.01 2.47 -11.37
N ALA A 92 6.29 1.53 -10.46
CA ALA A 92 6.42 0.12 -10.78
C ALA A 92 5.11 -0.46 -11.33
N ALA A 93 3.97 -0.16 -10.72
CA ALA A 93 2.67 -0.62 -11.19
C ALA A 93 2.35 -0.12 -12.61
N GLN A 94 2.62 1.15 -12.90
CA GLN A 94 2.43 1.73 -14.23
C GLN A 94 3.39 1.12 -15.27
N ALA A 95 4.65 0.87 -14.90
CA ALA A 95 5.62 0.25 -15.78
C ALA A 95 5.24 -1.20 -16.12
N VAL A 96 4.80 -1.97 -15.13
CA VAL A 96 4.34 -3.36 -15.31
C VAL A 96 3.19 -3.46 -16.32
N GLU A 97 2.23 -2.52 -16.27
CA GLU A 97 1.12 -2.49 -17.24
C GLU A 97 1.57 -2.23 -18.68
N ARG A 98 2.63 -1.44 -18.87
CA ARG A 98 3.13 -1.05 -20.19
C ARG A 98 4.09 -2.08 -20.79
N LEU A 99 4.92 -2.69 -19.94
CA LEU A 99 5.98 -3.60 -20.38
C LEU A 99 5.46 -5.03 -20.57
N GLY A 100 4.63 -5.52 -19.63
CA GLY A 100 4.26 -6.94 -19.63
C GLY A 100 5.42 -7.86 -19.25
N MET A 101 5.15 -9.17 -19.29
CA MET A 101 6.19 -10.19 -19.05
C MET A 101 6.98 -10.45 -20.35
N PRO A 102 8.28 -10.77 -20.29
CA PRO A 102 9.04 -11.10 -19.06
C PRO A 102 9.68 -9.90 -18.35
N GLU A 103 9.69 -8.70 -18.92
CA GLU A 103 10.42 -7.53 -18.40
C GLU A 103 9.82 -6.99 -17.12
N ALA A 104 8.50 -7.12 -16.90
CA ALA A 104 7.83 -6.69 -15.69
C ALA A 104 8.44 -7.28 -14.40
N ARG A 105 9.03 -8.49 -14.47
CA ARG A 105 9.72 -9.12 -13.33
C ARG A 105 10.87 -8.27 -12.79
N ILE A 106 11.56 -7.53 -13.66
CA ILE A 106 12.72 -6.69 -13.28
C ILE A 106 12.22 -5.49 -12.48
N VAL A 107 11.17 -4.83 -12.97
CA VAL A 107 10.54 -3.68 -12.31
C VAL A 107 9.97 -4.09 -10.94
N LEU A 108 9.30 -5.25 -10.88
CA LEU A 108 8.77 -5.78 -9.62
C LEU A 108 9.89 -6.09 -8.63
N ALA A 109 10.98 -6.71 -9.07
CA ALA A 109 12.12 -7.02 -8.21
C ALA A 109 12.77 -5.74 -7.65
N GLN A 110 12.92 -4.70 -8.46
CA GLN A 110 13.42 -3.39 -8.01
C GLN A 110 12.50 -2.79 -6.93
N ALA A 111 11.20 -2.78 -7.15
CA ALA A 111 10.24 -2.26 -6.17
C ALA A 111 10.26 -3.08 -4.87
N VAL A 112 10.29 -4.40 -4.96
CA VAL A 112 10.30 -5.32 -3.81
C VAL A 112 11.55 -5.14 -2.95
N THR A 113 12.73 -5.06 -3.56
CA THR A 113 13.98 -4.82 -2.82
C THR A 113 14.00 -3.45 -2.16
N TYR A 114 13.46 -2.43 -2.83
CA TYR A 114 13.28 -1.11 -2.24
C TYR A 114 12.37 -1.18 -0.99
N MET A 115 11.19 -1.80 -1.11
CA MET A 115 10.23 -1.93 0.00
C MET A 115 10.83 -2.69 1.18
N ALA A 116 11.56 -3.78 0.91
CA ALA A 116 12.20 -4.57 1.95
C ALA A 116 13.29 -3.79 2.69
N SER A 117 14.02 -2.90 1.98
CA SER A 117 15.13 -2.13 2.54
C SER A 117 14.73 -0.79 3.17
N ALA A 118 13.55 -0.28 2.86
CA ALA A 118 13.06 0.99 3.37
C ALA A 118 12.77 0.94 4.89
N PRO A 119 12.91 2.07 5.62
CA PRO A 119 12.48 2.15 7.01
C PRO A 119 10.97 1.89 7.13
N LYS A 120 10.54 1.30 8.24
CA LYS A 120 9.16 0.88 8.45
C LYS A 120 8.42 1.76 9.45
N SER A 121 7.17 2.12 9.13
CA SER A 121 6.24 2.78 10.04
C SER A 121 4.79 2.45 9.65
N ASN A 122 4.01 2.02 10.59
CA ASN A 122 2.57 1.78 10.45
C ASN A 122 1.73 2.91 11.05
N SER A 123 2.32 4.06 11.32
CA SER A 123 1.63 5.18 11.98
C SER A 123 0.43 5.70 11.19
N ALA A 124 0.52 5.70 9.85
CA ALA A 124 -0.57 6.19 8.99
C ALA A 124 -1.82 5.29 9.08
N ILE A 125 -1.67 3.97 8.97
CA ILE A 125 -2.80 3.04 9.10
C ILE A 125 -3.36 3.08 10.53
N ASN A 126 -2.52 3.06 11.56
CA ASN A 126 -2.98 3.12 12.94
C ASN A 126 -3.75 4.41 13.23
N ALA A 127 -3.32 5.54 12.67
CA ALA A 127 -3.99 6.82 12.84
C ALA A 127 -5.40 6.81 12.24
N ILE A 128 -5.53 6.37 10.99
CA ILE A 128 -6.84 6.35 10.33
C ILE A 128 -7.78 5.32 10.96
N ASP A 129 -7.29 4.15 11.32
CA ASP A 129 -8.11 3.11 11.96
C ASP A 129 -8.64 3.58 13.32
N LYS A 130 -7.78 4.23 14.11
CA LYS A 130 -8.19 4.82 15.39
C LYS A 130 -9.23 5.92 15.19
N ALA A 131 -9.01 6.82 14.22
CA ALA A 131 -9.96 7.89 13.93
C ALA A 131 -11.31 7.34 13.44
N MET A 132 -11.31 6.35 12.54
CA MET A 132 -12.52 5.70 12.06
C MET A 132 -13.31 5.04 13.20
N ARG A 133 -12.64 4.34 14.11
CA ARG A 133 -13.27 3.74 15.28
C ARG A 133 -13.99 4.78 16.13
N VAL A 134 -13.32 5.91 16.40
CA VAL A 134 -13.93 6.98 17.19
C VAL A 134 -15.17 7.55 16.52
N VAL A 135 -15.10 7.82 15.21
CA VAL A 135 -16.28 8.31 14.46
C VAL A 135 -17.43 7.31 14.48
N GLN A 136 -17.13 6.00 14.48
CA GLN A 136 -18.17 4.95 14.53
C GLN A 136 -18.77 4.74 15.91
N GLU A 137 -17.95 4.83 16.96
CA GLU A 137 -18.35 4.48 18.33
C GLU A 137 -18.86 5.69 19.13
N THR A 138 -18.58 6.92 18.68
CA THR A 138 -18.99 8.12 19.41
C THR A 138 -19.98 8.95 18.60
N LYS A 139 -20.85 9.68 19.33
CA LYS A 139 -21.69 10.70 18.68
C LYS A 139 -20.78 11.79 18.13
N THR A 140 -20.75 11.93 16.81
CA THR A 140 -19.92 12.94 16.13
C THR A 140 -20.32 14.35 16.57
N PRO A 141 -19.43 15.11 17.22
CA PRO A 141 -19.72 16.48 17.60
C PRO A 141 -19.80 17.37 16.35
N PRO A 142 -20.55 18.49 16.39
CA PRO A 142 -20.55 19.45 15.30
C PRO A 142 -19.14 20.04 15.09
N VAL A 143 -18.83 20.42 13.85
CA VAL A 143 -17.58 21.11 13.52
C VAL A 143 -17.49 22.40 14.37
N PRO A 144 -16.39 22.67 15.06
CA PRO A 144 -16.19 23.89 15.86
C PRO A 144 -16.41 25.16 15.00
N VAL A 145 -17.07 26.16 15.56
CA VAL A 145 -17.52 27.36 14.85
C VAL A 145 -16.40 28.06 14.08
N HIS A 146 -15.21 28.15 14.66
CA HIS A 146 -14.04 28.80 14.04
C HIS A 146 -13.46 28.02 12.84
N LEU A 147 -13.80 26.72 12.70
CA LEU A 147 -13.39 25.87 11.58
C LEU A 147 -14.49 25.71 10.54
N GLN A 148 -15.69 26.24 10.79
CA GLN A 148 -16.79 26.16 9.83
C GLN A 148 -16.53 27.11 8.64
N ASP A 149 -17.00 26.71 7.46
CA ASP A 149 -16.83 27.52 6.25
C ASP A 149 -17.53 28.89 6.37
N ALA A 150 -16.78 29.96 6.15
CA ALA A 150 -17.25 31.34 6.19
C ALA A 150 -17.52 31.97 4.81
N HIS A 151 -17.33 31.23 3.71
CA HIS A 151 -17.34 31.78 2.35
C HIS A 151 -18.72 31.88 1.71
N TYR A 152 -19.78 31.30 2.30
CA TYR A 152 -21.11 31.37 1.72
C TYR A 152 -21.94 32.53 2.30
N LYS A 153 -22.90 33.03 1.50
CA LYS A 153 -23.68 34.27 1.78
C LYS A 153 -24.34 34.36 3.17
N SER A 154 -24.68 33.23 3.79
CA SER A 154 -25.34 33.19 5.11
C SER A 154 -24.38 32.91 6.27
N ALA A 155 -23.12 32.61 6.00
CA ALA A 155 -22.13 32.19 7.00
C ALA A 155 -21.93 33.24 8.09
N GLY A 156 -21.84 34.52 7.73
CA GLY A 156 -21.67 35.62 8.65
C GLY A 156 -22.85 35.80 9.64
N LYS A 157 -24.10 35.51 9.19
CA LYS A 157 -25.28 35.57 10.08
C LYS A 157 -25.31 34.42 11.09
N LEU A 158 -24.68 33.28 10.76
CA LEU A 158 -24.59 32.11 11.60
C LEU A 158 -23.32 32.10 12.49
N GLY A 159 -22.44 33.10 12.30
CA GLY A 159 -21.19 33.22 13.08
C GLY A 159 -20.10 32.23 12.64
N HIS A 160 -20.25 31.55 11.49
CA HIS A 160 -19.27 30.59 10.99
C HIS A 160 -17.92 31.24 10.76
N GLY A 161 -16.84 30.53 11.10
CA GLY A 161 -15.47 31.04 10.97
C GLY A 161 -15.06 32.08 12.00
N LYS A 162 -15.94 32.47 12.93
CA LYS A 162 -15.62 33.45 13.96
C LYS A 162 -14.54 32.90 14.89
N GLY A 163 -13.43 33.64 15.02
CA GLY A 163 -12.29 33.24 15.83
C GLY A 163 -11.28 32.34 15.10
N TYR A 164 -11.43 32.15 13.79
CA TYR A 164 -10.42 31.44 13.01
C TYR A 164 -9.06 32.17 13.09
N LYS A 165 -8.01 31.38 13.31
CA LYS A 165 -6.62 31.85 13.34
C LYS A 165 -5.88 31.25 12.16
N TYR A 166 -5.40 32.07 11.25
CA TYR A 166 -4.66 31.64 10.09
C TYR A 166 -3.25 31.20 10.51
N ALA A 167 -2.92 29.94 10.32
CA ALA A 167 -1.68 29.34 10.85
C ALA A 167 -0.41 30.05 10.37
N HIS A 168 -0.41 30.60 9.13
CA HIS A 168 0.74 31.32 8.58
C HIS A 168 1.07 32.63 9.29
N ASP A 169 0.16 33.20 10.07
CA ASP A 169 0.39 34.38 10.87
C ASP A 169 1.12 34.05 12.19
N TYR A 170 1.38 32.78 12.46
CA TYR A 170 1.96 32.32 13.72
C TYR A 170 3.32 31.66 13.51
N LYS A 171 4.26 31.95 14.42
CA LYS A 171 5.59 31.34 14.42
C LYS A 171 5.47 29.81 14.47
N ASN A 172 6.22 29.14 13.59
CA ASN A 172 6.24 27.67 13.43
C ASN A 172 4.93 27.05 12.90
N LEU A 173 4.02 27.82 12.34
CA LEU A 173 2.75 27.35 11.80
C LEU A 173 1.97 26.41 12.76
N SER A 174 2.13 26.62 14.08
CA SER A 174 1.54 25.75 15.09
C SER A 174 0.48 26.49 15.88
N LEU A 175 -0.74 25.95 15.86
CA LEU A 175 -1.88 26.39 16.66
C LEU A 175 -2.22 25.39 17.79
N ILE A 176 -1.37 24.42 18.05
CA ILE A 176 -1.68 23.31 18.96
C ILE A 176 -2.05 23.79 20.37
N HIS A 177 -1.41 24.84 20.86
CA HIS A 177 -1.68 25.44 22.17
C HIS A 177 -2.82 26.47 22.16
N ILE A 178 -3.31 26.85 20.96
CA ILE A 178 -4.34 27.87 20.79
C ILE A 178 -5.70 27.24 20.42
N SER A 179 -5.67 26.02 19.91
CA SER A 179 -6.84 25.31 19.33
C SER A 179 -7.08 23.95 19.98
N GLU A 180 -6.65 23.75 21.22
CA GLU A 180 -6.79 22.45 21.91
C GLU A 180 -8.21 21.85 21.89
N PRO A 181 -9.30 22.64 21.99
CA PRO A 181 -10.65 22.09 21.89
C PRO A 181 -10.98 21.44 20.53
N THR A 182 -10.12 21.56 19.52
CA THR A 182 -10.36 21.00 18.19
C THR A 182 -9.91 19.56 18.05
N ARG A 183 -9.19 19.01 19.01
CA ARG A 183 -8.81 17.60 19.04
C ARG A 183 -9.75 16.82 19.95
N PRO A 184 -10.71 16.06 19.39
CA PRO A 184 -11.53 15.18 20.21
C PRO A 184 -10.70 14.03 20.82
N ILE A 185 -9.47 13.78 20.32
CA ILE A 185 -8.59 12.72 20.82
C ILE A 185 -7.13 13.03 20.44
N SER A 186 -6.21 12.69 21.33
CA SER A 186 -4.78 12.56 21.03
C SER A 186 -4.57 11.32 20.16
N ILE A 187 -4.24 11.48 18.90
CA ILE A 187 -3.94 10.38 17.97
C ILE A 187 -2.49 9.96 18.14
#